data_8a79ccb8822219254cde46eaaa540f17
#
_entry.id   8a79ccb8822219254cde46eaaa540f17
#
_cell.length_a   1.000
_cell.length_b   1.000
_cell.length_c   1.000
_cell.angle_alpha   90.00
_cell.angle_beta   90.00
_cell.angle_gamma   90.00
#
_symmetry.space_group_name_H-M   'P 1'
#
loop_
_entity.id
_entity.type
_entity.pdbx_description
1 polymer ?
#
loop_
_entity_poly.entity_id
_entity_poly.type
_entity_poly.pdbx_seq_one_letter_code
_entity_poly.pdbx_strand_id
1 'polypeptide(L)'
;MIAASRKASPLEACGLLGGVDGVASEFYELTNIDASGDHYGMTPEEQFAVVKDMRGKGLRMLAIWHSHPASPARMSEEDLRLAFTPEVVYVIVSLENVDKPNIRGFIVDSGISKEIGIDHE
;
A
#
# COMPACT_ATOMS: atom_id res chain seq x y z
N MET A 1 1.06 4.75 8.17
CA MET A 1 0.43 4.96 6.84
C MET A 1 -0.37 6.26 6.75
N ILE A 2 -1.20 6.55 7.71
CA ILE A 2 -2.04 7.77 7.68
C ILE A 2 -1.18 9.04 7.64
N ALA A 3 -0.18 9.15 8.51
CA ALA A 3 0.69 10.33 8.55
C ALA A 3 1.42 10.54 7.22
N ALA A 4 1.97 9.46 6.64
CA ALA A 4 2.65 9.54 5.35
C ALA A 4 1.68 9.93 4.22
N SER A 5 0.46 9.41 4.27
CA SER A 5 -0.58 9.73 3.28
C SER A 5 -0.98 11.20 3.34
N ARG A 6 -1.15 11.75 4.54
CA ARG A 6 -1.45 13.16 4.74
C ARG A 6 -0.33 14.07 4.26
N LYS A 7 0.91 13.69 4.56
CA LYS A 7 2.09 14.46 4.14
C LYS A 7 2.24 14.50 2.62
N ALA A 8 1.93 13.40 1.94
CA ALA A 8 2.04 13.32 0.49
C ALA A 8 0.89 14.03 -0.24
N SER A 9 -0.29 14.14 0.38
CA SER A 9 -1.47 14.73 -0.25
C SER A 9 -1.15 16.11 -0.87
N PRO A 10 -1.61 16.42 -2.09
CA PRO A 10 -2.60 15.70 -2.91
C PRO A 10 -2.03 14.59 -3.80
N LEU A 11 -0.79 14.20 -3.60
CA LEU A 11 -0.20 13.07 -4.32
C LEU A 11 -0.48 11.76 -3.58
N GLU A 12 -0.49 10.65 -4.32
CA GLU A 12 -0.55 9.33 -3.68
C GLU A 12 0.75 9.02 -2.98
N ALA A 13 0.67 8.58 -1.73
CA ALA A 13 1.78 7.94 -1.03
C ALA A 13 1.77 6.45 -1.34
N CYS A 14 2.88 5.79 -1.19
CA CYS A 14 2.98 4.34 -1.39
C CYS A 14 4.12 3.75 -0.57
N GLY A 15 4.08 2.44 -0.42
CA GLY A 15 5.13 1.74 0.28
C GLY A 15 4.83 0.27 0.48
N LEU A 16 5.58 -0.33 1.38
CA LEU A 16 5.50 -1.76 1.69
C LEU A 16 5.36 -1.95 3.20
N LEU A 17 4.75 -3.06 3.59
CA LEU A 17 4.71 -3.49 4.98
C LEU A 17 5.38 -4.85 5.10
N GLY A 18 6.26 -4.98 6.07
CA GLY A 18 6.92 -6.24 6.40
C GLY A 18 6.51 -6.77 7.74
N GLY A 19 6.56 -8.08 7.91
CA GLY A 19 6.21 -8.70 9.19
C GLY A 19 6.33 -10.20 9.15
N VAL A 20 5.82 -10.84 10.21
CA VAL A 20 5.85 -12.28 10.41
C VAL A 20 4.45 -12.74 10.84
N ASP A 21 4.05 -13.91 10.34
CA ASP A 21 2.78 -14.55 10.72
C ASP A 21 1.56 -13.64 10.53
N GLY A 22 1.56 -12.85 9.46
CA GLY A 22 0.45 -11.97 9.12
C GLY A 22 0.38 -10.70 9.96
N VAL A 23 1.37 -10.42 10.79
CA VAL A 23 1.42 -9.23 11.63
C VAL A 23 2.51 -8.29 11.12
N ALA A 24 2.10 -7.11 10.65
CA ALA A 24 3.03 -6.10 10.18
C ALA A 24 3.77 -5.45 11.35
N SER A 25 5.09 -5.44 11.28
CA SER A 25 5.97 -4.86 12.30
C SER A 25 6.89 -3.78 11.76
N GLU A 26 7.06 -3.68 10.44
CA GLU A 26 7.89 -2.67 9.79
C GLU A 26 7.10 -1.96 8.71
N PHE A 27 7.16 -0.65 8.75
CA PHE A 27 6.53 0.24 7.78
C PHE A 27 7.63 0.85 6.90
N TYR A 28 7.41 0.78 5.59
CA TYR A 28 8.33 1.37 4.63
C TYR A 28 7.56 2.33 3.71
N GLU A 29 7.96 3.58 3.73
CA GLU A 29 7.46 4.55 2.75
C GLU A 29 8.43 4.57 1.56
N LEU A 30 7.90 4.41 0.34
CA LEU A 30 8.68 4.47 -0.88
C LEU A 30 8.29 5.72 -1.67
N THR A 31 9.15 6.10 -2.60
CA THR A 31 8.90 7.25 -3.45
C THR A 31 7.88 6.89 -4.52
N ASN A 32 6.84 7.72 -4.66
CA ASN A 32 5.95 7.65 -5.81
C ASN A 32 6.63 8.40 -6.96
N ILE A 33 7.25 7.66 -7.88
CA ILE A 33 7.98 8.26 -8.99
C ILE A 33 7.06 8.93 -10.02
N ASP A 34 5.78 8.57 -10.02
CA ASP A 34 4.80 9.18 -10.91
C ASP A 34 4.34 10.55 -10.41
N ALA A 35 4.58 10.84 -9.14
CA ALA A 35 4.21 12.10 -8.47
C ALA A 35 2.79 12.52 -8.84
N SER A 36 1.84 11.58 -8.71
CA SER A 36 0.45 11.74 -9.15
C SER A 36 -0.52 11.62 -7.98
N GLY A 37 -1.69 12.25 -8.13
CA GLY A 37 -2.77 12.13 -7.16
C GLY A 37 -3.73 10.98 -7.44
N ASP A 38 -3.56 10.24 -8.54
CA ASP A 38 -4.47 9.18 -8.95
C ASP A 38 -3.78 7.86 -9.32
N HIS A 39 -2.45 7.82 -9.31
CA HIS A 39 -1.70 6.58 -9.49
C HIS A 39 -0.32 6.69 -8.84
N TYR A 40 0.38 5.55 -8.76
CA TYR A 40 1.71 5.51 -8.16
C TYR A 40 2.59 4.50 -8.89
N GLY A 41 3.90 4.70 -8.77
CA GLY A 41 4.90 3.76 -9.24
C GLY A 41 6.09 3.78 -8.33
N MET A 42 6.69 2.61 -8.09
CA MET A 42 7.88 2.44 -7.25
C MET A 42 9.01 1.90 -8.12
N THR A 43 10.23 2.43 -7.95
CA THR A 43 11.38 1.92 -8.71
C THR A 43 11.74 0.50 -8.25
N PRO A 44 12.21 -0.37 -9.16
CA PRO A 44 12.72 -1.67 -8.76
C PRO A 44 13.87 -1.59 -7.76
N GLU A 45 14.73 -0.59 -7.89
CA GLU A 45 15.90 -0.39 -7.02
C GLU A 45 15.46 -0.13 -5.59
N GLU A 46 14.47 0.75 -5.39
CA GLU A 46 13.98 1.07 -4.06
C GLU A 46 13.23 -0.11 -3.46
N GLN A 47 12.41 -0.79 -4.25
CA GLN A 47 11.71 -2.01 -3.81
C GLN A 47 12.71 -3.09 -3.38
N PHE A 48 13.76 -3.29 -4.17
CA PHE A 48 14.77 -4.29 -3.87
C PHE A 48 15.49 -3.98 -2.54
N ALA A 49 15.83 -2.71 -2.32
CA ALA A 49 16.47 -2.29 -1.09
C ALA A 49 15.60 -2.57 0.14
N VAL A 50 14.30 -2.32 0.03
CA VAL A 50 13.35 -2.59 1.11
C VAL A 50 13.21 -4.09 1.37
N VAL A 51 13.07 -4.89 0.31
CA VAL A 51 12.96 -6.35 0.44
C VAL A 51 14.23 -6.93 1.07
N LYS A 52 15.38 -6.40 0.71
CA LYS A 52 16.66 -6.81 1.30
C LYS A 52 16.71 -6.48 2.80
N ASP A 53 16.23 -5.31 3.19
CA ASP A 53 16.15 -4.91 4.59
C ASP A 53 15.22 -5.84 5.37
N MET A 54 14.05 -6.14 4.81
CA MET A 54 13.10 -7.09 5.41
C MET A 54 13.77 -8.45 5.62
N ARG A 55 14.45 -8.96 4.61
CA ARG A 55 15.10 -10.25 4.66
C ARG A 55 16.17 -10.29 5.75
N GLY A 56 16.96 -9.21 5.89
CA GLY A 56 17.95 -9.08 6.94
C GLY A 56 17.37 -9.07 8.34
N LYS A 57 16.10 -8.69 8.48
CA LYS A 57 15.37 -8.67 9.75
C LYS A 57 14.51 -9.90 9.98
N GLY A 58 14.54 -10.87 9.07
CA GLY A 58 13.69 -12.07 9.16
C GLY A 58 12.23 -11.80 8.86
N LEU A 59 11.93 -10.74 8.10
CA LEU A 59 10.57 -10.35 7.78
C LEU A 59 10.20 -10.77 6.36
N ARG A 60 8.90 -10.91 6.12
CA ARG A 60 8.33 -11.15 4.79
C ARG A 60 7.54 -9.92 4.35
N MET A 61 7.43 -9.71 3.05
CA MET A 61 6.57 -8.67 2.53
C MET A 61 5.12 -9.14 2.67
N LEU A 62 4.35 -8.43 3.51
CA LEU A 62 2.94 -8.77 3.77
C LEU A 62 2.00 -7.95 2.92
N ALA A 63 2.34 -6.71 2.63
CA ALA A 63 1.42 -5.81 1.96
C ALA A 63 2.15 -4.78 1.12
N ILE A 64 1.44 -4.33 0.10
CA ILE A 64 1.78 -3.13 -0.68
C ILE A 64 0.68 -2.13 -0.35
N TRP A 65 1.06 -0.94 0.10
CA TRP A 65 0.08 0.07 0.47
C TRP A 65 0.21 1.33 -0.38
N HIS A 66 -0.90 2.00 -0.59
CA HIS A 66 -0.92 3.33 -1.20
C HIS A 66 -2.11 4.13 -0.69
N SER A 67 -2.09 5.45 -0.93
CA SER A 67 -3.17 6.31 -0.52
C SER A 67 -4.02 6.74 -1.70
N HIS A 68 -5.31 6.98 -1.42
CA HIS A 68 -6.23 7.66 -2.31
C HIS A 68 -6.54 9.01 -1.68
N PRO A 69 -5.87 10.12 -2.11
CA PRO A 69 -6.05 11.41 -1.45
C PRO A 69 -7.48 11.95 -1.49
N ALA A 70 -8.21 11.65 -2.55
CA ALA A 70 -9.54 12.24 -2.78
C ALA A 70 -10.60 11.23 -3.21
N SER A 71 -10.34 9.93 -3.11
CA SER A 71 -11.27 8.89 -3.55
C SER A 71 -11.45 7.82 -2.47
N PRO A 72 -12.49 6.98 -2.60
CA PRO A 72 -12.76 5.94 -1.60
C PRO A 72 -11.64 4.89 -1.51
N ALA A 73 -11.59 4.19 -0.36
CA ALA A 73 -10.64 3.09 -0.13
C ALA A 73 -11.12 1.82 -0.84
N ARG A 74 -10.97 1.79 -2.16
CA ARG A 74 -11.26 0.63 -2.98
C ARG A 74 -10.30 0.59 -4.16
N MET A 75 -10.08 -0.61 -4.70
CA MET A 75 -9.20 -0.80 -5.84
C MET A 75 -9.79 -0.10 -7.07
N SER A 76 -9.04 0.83 -7.66
CA SER A 76 -9.41 1.44 -8.95
C SER A 76 -9.14 0.44 -10.07
N GLU A 77 -9.62 0.73 -11.29
CA GLU A 77 -9.31 -0.10 -12.45
C GLU A 77 -7.80 -0.22 -12.67
N GLU A 78 -7.09 0.89 -12.51
CA GLU A 78 -5.63 0.90 -12.66
C GLU A 78 -4.96 0.09 -11.54
N ASP A 79 -5.43 0.23 -10.29
CA ASP A 79 -4.92 -0.56 -9.18
C ASP A 79 -5.04 -2.06 -9.48
N LEU A 80 -6.20 -2.49 -9.99
CA LEU A 80 -6.43 -3.89 -10.35
C LEU A 80 -5.53 -4.35 -11.48
N ARG A 81 -5.36 -3.51 -12.50
CA ARG A 81 -4.52 -3.83 -13.65
C ARG A 81 -3.05 -4.00 -13.25
N LEU A 82 -2.59 -3.24 -12.28
CA LEU A 82 -1.19 -3.23 -11.83
C LEU A 82 -0.94 -4.12 -10.62
N ALA A 83 -1.95 -4.86 -10.13
CA ALA A 83 -1.81 -5.75 -8.98
C ALA A 83 -1.27 -7.11 -9.41
N PHE A 84 0.05 -7.18 -9.60
CA PHE A 84 0.72 -8.37 -10.12
C PHE A 84 1.20 -9.35 -9.06
N THR A 85 1.31 -8.92 -7.80
CA THR A 85 1.96 -9.71 -6.76
C THR A 85 0.92 -10.57 -6.06
N PRO A 86 0.95 -11.90 -6.25
CA PRO A 86 0.04 -12.79 -5.54
C PRO A 86 0.43 -12.87 -4.07
N GLU A 87 -0.53 -13.27 -3.24
CA GLU A 87 -0.31 -13.56 -1.82
C GLU A 87 0.06 -12.36 -0.95
N VAL A 88 0.06 -11.14 -1.50
CA VAL A 88 0.20 -9.94 -0.69
C VAL A 88 -1.15 -9.24 -0.56
N VAL A 89 -1.29 -8.49 0.52
CA VAL A 89 -2.47 -7.65 0.73
C VAL A 89 -2.20 -6.28 0.12
N TYR A 90 -3.16 -5.78 -0.64
CA TYR A 90 -3.13 -4.40 -1.13
C TYR A 90 -3.90 -3.54 -0.16
N VAL A 91 -3.21 -2.64 0.52
CA VAL A 91 -3.80 -1.76 1.52
C VAL A 91 -3.99 -0.37 0.94
N ILE A 92 -5.18 0.16 1.06
CA ILE A 92 -5.51 1.49 0.58
C ILE A 92 -5.89 2.38 1.75
N VAL A 93 -5.23 3.54 1.84
CA VAL A 93 -5.53 4.57 2.84
C VAL A 93 -6.28 5.68 2.11
N SER A 94 -7.56 5.84 2.41
CA SER A 94 -8.35 6.92 1.81
C SER A 94 -8.38 8.14 2.71
N LEU A 95 -8.11 9.29 2.14
CA LEU A 95 -8.24 10.60 2.79
C LEU A 95 -9.44 11.36 2.23
N GLU A 96 -10.38 10.68 1.57
CA GLU A 96 -11.60 11.30 1.05
C GLU A 96 -12.33 12.09 2.14
N ASN A 97 -12.42 11.50 3.34
CA ASN A 97 -12.83 12.23 4.53
C ASN A 97 -11.58 12.49 5.38
N VAL A 98 -11.06 13.73 5.34
CA VAL A 98 -9.80 14.07 6.00
C VAL A 98 -9.83 13.90 7.51
N ASP A 99 -11.01 13.99 8.11
CA ASP A 99 -11.19 13.83 9.56
C ASP A 99 -11.30 12.37 9.97
N LYS A 100 -11.66 11.49 9.04
CA LYS A 100 -11.85 10.06 9.28
C LYS A 100 -11.20 9.24 8.17
N PRO A 101 -9.86 9.15 8.17
CA PRO A 101 -9.17 8.31 7.18
C PRO A 101 -9.66 6.87 7.26
N ASN A 102 -9.83 6.25 6.10
CA ASN A 102 -10.32 4.88 6.00
C ASN A 102 -9.22 3.99 5.44
N ILE A 103 -8.95 2.87 6.10
CA ILE A 103 -7.93 1.91 5.69
C ILE A 103 -8.60 0.59 5.41
N ARG A 104 -8.43 0.06 4.20
CA ARG A 104 -8.99 -1.22 3.80
C ARG A 104 -7.94 -2.06 3.10
N GLY A 105 -8.07 -3.38 3.26
CA GLY A 105 -7.16 -4.34 2.64
C GLY A 105 -7.88 -5.21 1.63
N PHE A 106 -7.19 -5.55 0.54
CA PHE A 106 -7.72 -6.36 -0.55
C PHE A 106 -6.70 -7.39 -0.98
N ILE A 107 -7.19 -8.56 -1.37
CA ILE A 107 -6.39 -9.51 -2.15
C ILE A 107 -6.92 -9.49 -3.57
N VAL A 108 -6.01 -9.65 -4.54
CA VAL A 108 -6.37 -9.62 -5.95
C VAL A 108 -5.96 -10.93 -6.59
N ASP A 109 -6.92 -11.58 -7.24
CA ASP A 109 -6.70 -12.82 -7.98
C ASP A 109 -7.37 -12.70 -9.34
N SER A 110 -6.58 -12.87 -10.40
CA SER A 110 -7.06 -12.83 -11.79
C SER A 110 -7.85 -11.55 -12.11
N GLY A 111 -7.37 -10.41 -11.58
CA GLY A 111 -7.99 -9.10 -11.82
C GLY A 111 -9.23 -8.82 -11.00
N ILE A 112 -9.57 -9.70 -10.05
CA ILE A 112 -10.73 -9.55 -9.20
C ILE A 112 -10.25 -9.29 -7.77
N SER A 113 -10.71 -8.19 -7.16
CA SER A 113 -10.37 -7.85 -5.78
C SER A 113 -11.41 -8.40 -4.82
N LYS A 114 -10.92 -8.80 -3.66
CA LYS A 114 -11.77 -9.23 -2.54
C LYS A 114 -11.27 -8.48 -1.30
N GLU A 115 -12.17 -7.77 -0.65
CA GLU A 115 -11.83 -7.10 0.60
C GLU A 115 -11.64 -8.13 1.70
N ILE A 116 -10.61 -7.92 2.52
CA ILE A 116 -10.34 -8.77 3.70
C ILE A 116 -10.35 -7.89 4.93
N GLY A 117 -10.66 -8.49 6.08
CA GLY A 117 -10.57 -7.79 7.35
C GLY A 117 -9.12 -7.58 7.74
N ILE A 118 -8.78 -6.36 8.12
CA ILE A 118 -7.47 -6.04 8.68
C ILE A 118 -7.68 -5.28 9.98
N ASP A 119 -6.82 -5.54 10.96
CA ASP A 119 -6.79 -4.77 12.19
C ASP A 119 -5.73 -3.70 12.07
N HIS A 120 -6.08 -2.49 12.43
CA HIS A 120 -5.14 -1.38 12.47
C HIS A 120 -5.51 -0.43 13.60
N GLU A 121 -4.52 0.26 14.07
CA GLU A 121 -4.69 1.24 15.14
C GLU A 121 -4.31 2.63 14.69
#